data_277a432d9293c219aaf0600222cc35d5
#
_entry.id   277a432d9293c219aaf0600222cc35d5
#
_cell.length_a   1.000
_cell.length_b   1.000
_cell.length_c   1.000
_cell.angle_alpha   90.00
_cell.angle_beta   90.00
_cell.angle_gamma   90.00
#
_symmetry.space_group_name_H-M   'P 1'
#
loop_
_entity.id
_entity.type
_entity.pdbx_description
1 polymer ?
#
loop_
_entity_poly.entity_id
_entity_poly.type
_entity_poly.pdbx_seq_one_letter_code
_entity_poly.pdbx_strand_id
1 'polypeptide(L)'
;MTEQMYRNHYAPLQLPAPGPHYSDPEYPDVDVAIIMESTYPYLKGGVSAVVHDIVCENPDLTYGIIHIAWDKNSPHEDLYGMPENVKWVKVLYLSLEVNRDAFAEACDPSALRMNFAQRQELTQRLMDGFSALIAGDVNPLWKLYDEGINPATRSYNLFGLFGTREFMQAIAGLGFLSEVPFGELFWKVRDFVSILFAILHERMPHARVYHAHTTGYAALIAAAAARDHGTSFLLTEHNLYIRD
;
A
#
# COMPACT_ATOMS: atom_id res chain seq x y z
N MET A 1 31.40 2.03 10.34
CA MET A 1 30.11 2.56 10.87
C MET A 1 29.59 1.54 11.86
N THR A 2 29.55 1.88 13.15
CA THR A 2 29.28 0.93 14.24
C THR A 2 27.77 0.65 14.35
N GLU A 3 27.42 -0.56 14.75
CA GLU A 3 26.06 -1.06 15.00
C GLU A 3 25.18 -0.12 15.86
N GLN A 4 25.79 0.79 16.60
CA GLN A 4 25.17 1.81 17.43
C GLN A 4 24.57 2.98 16.63
N MET A 5 25.03 3.23 15.41
CA MET A 5 24.46 4.26 14.50
C MET A 5 23.14 3.82 13.88
N TYR A 6 22.88 2.52 13.72
CA TYR A 6 21.61 2.01 13.18
C TYR A 6 20.47 2.05 14.18
N ARG A 7 20.74 1.98 15.49
CA ARG A 7 19.68 1.93 16.53
C ARG A 7 19.02 3.27 16.85
N ASN A 8 19.59 4.40 16.44
CA ASN A 8 19.12 5.73 16.88
C ASN A 8 18.32 6.50 15.80
N HIS A 9 18.02 5.93 14.63
CA HIS A 9 17.40 6.70 13.54
C HIS A 9 15.93 6.38 13.28
N TYR A 10 15.34 5.38 13.96
CA TYR A 10 13.93 5.05 13.76
C TYR A 10 13.19 5.14 15.09
N ALA A 11 12.32 6.13 15.22
CA ALA A 11 11.31 6.08 16.28
C ALA A 11 10.48 4.78 16.09
N PRO A 12 10.25 4.02 17.16
CA PRO A 12 9.47 2.79 17.05
C PRO A 12 8.08 3.13 16.49
N LEU A 13 7.66 2.40 15.45
CA LEU A 13 6.33 2.51 14.87
C LEU A 13 5.31 2.26 15.99
N GLN A 14 4.57 3.30 16.37
CA GLN A 14 3.43 3.14 17.27
C GLN A 14 2.27 2.55 16.45
N LEU A 15 2.05 1.24 16.58
CA LEU A 15 0.87 0.62 16.00
C LEU A 15 -0.36 1.13 16.74
N PRO A 16 -1.42 1.54 16.05
CA PRO A 16 -2.68 1.87 16.68
C PRO A 16 -3.26 0.61 17.37
N ALA A 17 -4.17 0.81 18.31
CA ALA A 17 -4.94 -0.30 18.85
C ALA A 17 -5.65 -1.04 17.69
N PRO A 18 -5.69 -2.39 17.68
CA PRO A 18 -6.34 -3.13 16.63
C PRO A 18 -7.79 -2.66 16.49
N GLY A 19 -8.18 -2.36 15.25
CA GLY A 19 -9.57 -2.07 14.91
C GLY A 19 -10.46 -3.29 15.16
N PRO A 20 -11.80 -3.14 15.11
CA PRO A 20 -12.71 -4.27 15.27
C PRO A 20 -12.36 -5.35 14.24
N HIS A 21 -12.40 -6.61 14.69
CA HIS A 21 -12.16 -7.78 13.83
C HIS A 21 -13.16 -7.76 12.66
N TYR A 22 -12.65 -7.67 11.45
CA TYR A 22 -13.44 -7.73 10.22
C TYR A 22 -13.20 -9.09 9.58
N SER A 23 -14.23 -9.92 9.49
CA SER A 23 -14.19 -11.16 8.72
C SER A 23 -14.87 -10.92 7.37
N ASP A 24 -14.19 -11.23 6.30
CA ASP A 24 -14.73 -11.23 4.95
C ASP A 24 -15.19 -12.65 4.60
N PRO A 25 -16.49 -12.85 4.27
CA PRO A 25 -16.98 -14.18 3.92
C PRO A 25 -16.30 -14.80 2.70
N GLU A 26 -15.79 -13.98 1.79
CA GLU A 26 -15.08 -14.42 0.58
C GLU A 26 -13.64 -14.84 0.89
N TYR A 27 -13.03 -14.24 1.93
CA TYR A 27 -11.64 -14.45 2.30
C TYR A 27 -11.53 -14.83 3.77
N PRO A 28 -11.62 -16.13 4.12
CA PRO A 28 -11.47 -16.58 5.50
C PRO A 28 -10.11 -16.20 6.08
N ASP A 29 -10.07 -16.01 7.41
CA ASP A 29 -8.84 -15.72 8.14
C ASP A 29 -7.76 -16.77 7.86
N VAL A 30 -6.51 -16.31 7.72
CA VAL A 30 -5.35 -17.15 7.49
C VAL A 30 -4.20 -16.82 8.44
N ASP A 31 -3.25 -17.74 8.58
CA ASP A 31 -2.04 -17.51 9.35
C ASP A 31 -1.13 -16.52 8.63
N VAL A 32 -0.94 -16.67 7.33
CA VAL A 32 -0.04 -15.84 6.53
C VAL A 32 -0.72 -15.39 5.24
N ALA A 33 -0.74 -14.08 4.99
CA ALA A 33 -1.06 -13.52 3.68
C ALA A 33 0.24 -13.15 2.95
N ILE A 34 0.57 -13.87 1.89
CA ILE A 34 1.76 -13.61 1.05
C ILE A 34 1.37 -12.57 -0.02
N ILE A 35 2.19 -11.54 -0.18
CA ILE A 35 1.94 -10.44 -1.14
C ILE A 35 2.99 -10.48 -2.22
N MET A 36 2.54 -10.60 -3.48
CA MET A 36 3.38 -10.85 -4.65
C MET A 36 3.09 -9.86 -5.77
N GLU A 37 4.14 -9.33 -6.39
CA GLU A 37 4.02 -8.47 -7.58
C GLU A 37 4.24 -9.31 -8.84
N SER A 38 3.16 -9.53 -9.62
CA SER A 38 3.18 -10.15 -10.96
C SER A 38 3.95 -11.48 -11.07
N THR A 39 3.94 -12.31 -10.01
CA THR A 39 4.72 -13.55 -9.94
C THR A 39 3.85 -14.75 -9.54
N TYR A 40 4.02 -15.30 -8.35
CA TYR A 40 3.26 -16.47 -7.87
C TYR A 40 1.76 -16.14 -7.73
N PRO A 41 0.86 -17.02 -8.10
CA PRO A 41 1.07 -18.35 -8.70
C PRO A 41 1.07 -18.37 -10.24
N TYR A 42 0.99 -17.22 -10.91
CA TYR A 42 0.66 -17.08 -12.33
C TYR A 42 1.88 -16.97 -13.25
N LEU A 43 3.08 -16.78 -12.70
CA LEU A 43 4.33 -16.76 -13.46
C LEU A 43 5.37 -17.67 -12.83
N LYS A 44 6.01 -18.50 -13.66
CA LYS A 44 7.15 -19.32 -13.24
C LYS A 44 8.42 -18.46 -13.13
N GLY A 45 9.13 -18.60 -12.00
CA GLY A 45 10.37 -17.87 -11.75
C GLY A 45 10.97 -18.24 -10.38
N GLY A 46 12.18 -17.76 -10.11
CA GLY A 46 12.89 -18.08 -8.86
C GLY A 46 12.13 -17.67 -7.61
N VAL A 47 11.60 -16.45 -7.58
CA VAL A 47 10.81 -15.95 -6.45
C VAL A 47 9.52 -16.76 -6.28
N SER A 48 8.82 -17.06 -7.38
CA SER A 48 7.60 -17.88 -7.34
C SER A 48 7.88 -19.30 -6.84
N ALA A 49 9.02 -19.90 -7.24
CA ALA A 49 9.41 -21.23 -6.75
C ALA A 49 9.67 -21.22 -5.24
N VAL A 50 10.40 -20.23 -4.73
CA VAL A 50 10.65 -20.06 -3.29
C VAL A 50 9.33 -19.92 -2.51
N VAL A 51 8.38 -19.13 -3.02
CA VAL A 51 7.07 -18.97 -2.36
C VAL A 51 6.29 -20.29 -2.39
N HIS A 52 6.30 -21.00 -3.52
CA HIS A 52 5.65 -22.31 -3.62
C HIS A 52 6.25 -23.32 -2.63
N ASP A 53 7.59 -23.38 -2.52
CA ASP A 53 8.27 -24.23 -1.55
C ASP A 53 7.89 -23.85 -0.11
N ILE A 54 7.86 -22.57 0.24
CA ILE A 54 7.43 -22.09 1.57
C ILE A 54 6.02 -22.63 1.91
N VAL A 55 5.09 -22.52 0.98
CA VAL A 55 3.70 -22.94 1.21
C VAL A 55 3.60 -24.47 1.31
N CYS A 56 4.31 -25.22 0.45
CA CYS A 56 4.30 -26.69 0.46
C CYS A 56 4.99 -27.29 1.69
N GLU A 57 6.11 -26.70 2.12
CA GLU A 57 6.90 -27.22 3.25
C GLU A 57 6.29 -26.89 4.62
N ASN A 58 5.25 -26.06 4.67
CA ASN A 58 4.54 -25.67 5.90
C ASN A 58 3.03 -25.97 5.80
N PRO A 59 2.65 -27.26 5.68
CA PRO A 59 1.24 -27.64 5.49
C PRO A 59 0.34 -27.37 6.70
N ASP A 60 0.92 -27.15 7.88
CA ASP A 60 0.20 -26.84 9.12
C ASP A 60 -0.24 -25.36 9.20
N LEU A 61 0.26 -24.49 8.30
CA LEU A 61 -0.15 -23.10 8.22
C LEU A 61 -1.15 -22.90 7.07
N THR A 62 -2.08 -22.00 7.29
CA THR A 62 -3.03 -21.55 6.26
C THR A 62 -2.52 -20.28 5.58
N TYR A 63 -2.65 -20.23 4.25
CA TYR A 63 -2.16 -19.12 3.44
C TYR A 63 -3.26 -18.44 2.64
N GLY A 64 -3.13 -17.13 2.47
CA GLY A 64 -3.78 -16.34 1.44
C GLY A 64 -2.73 -15.72 0.53
N ILE A 65 -3.06 -15.51 -0.74
CA ILE A 65 -2.18 -14.84 -1.69
C ILE A 65 -2.82 -13.53 -2.11
N ILE A 66 -2.12 -12.41 -1.93
CA ILE A 66 -2.47 -11.12 -2.51
C ILE A 66 -1.57 -10.91 -3.72
N HIS A 67 -2.14 -11.08 -4.90
CA HIS A 67 -1.42 -10.97 -6.17
C HIS A 67 -1.65 -9.58 -6.76
N ILE A 68 -0.58 -8.82 -6.97
CA ILE A 68 -0.63 -7.51 -7.60
C ILE A 68 -0.41 -7.68 -9.09
N ALA A 69 -1.42 -7.34 -9.90
CA ALA A 69 -1.37 -7.38 -11.36
C ALA A 69 -1.55 -5.97 -11.94
N TRP A 70 -1.11 -5.77 -13.18
CA TRP A 70 -1.32 -4.48 -13.84
C TRP A 70 -2.79 -4.27 -14.19
N ASP A 71 -3.38 -5.22 -14.92
CA ASP A 71 -4.77 -5.16 -15.38
C ASP A 71 -5.38 -6.56 -15.51
N LYS A 72 -6.63 -6.61 -15.99
CA LYS A 72 -7.38 -7.87 -16.18
C LYS A 72 -6.84 -8.78 -17.31
N ASN A 73 -5.91 -8.29 -18.13
CA ASN A 73 -5.26 -9.08 -19.19
C ASN A 73 -4.01 -9.82 -18.68
N SER A 74 -3.60 -9.51 -17.44
CA SER A 74 -2.49 -10.21 -16.78
C SER A 74 -2.81 -11.70 -16.64
N PRO A 75 -1.81 -12.61 -16.68
CA PRO A 75 -2.03 -14.05 -16.51
C PRO A 75 -2.72 -14.40 -15.18
N HIS A 76 -3.68 -15.32 -15.23
CA HIS A 76 -4.42 -15.83 -14.06
C HIS A 76 -4.46 -17.36 -13.99
N GLU A 77 -3.69 -18.06 -14.81
CA GLU A 77 -3.57 -19.52 -14.76
C GLU A 77 -2.60 -19.91 -13.65
N ASP A 78 -3.03 -20.78 -12.75
CA ASP A 78 -2.15 -21.38 -11.75
C ASP A 78 -1.15 -22.33 -12.42
N LEU A 79 0.12 -21.97 -12.38
CA LEU A 79 1.21 -22.72 -13.01
C LEU A 79 1.96 -23.64 -12.04
N TYR A 80 1.56 -23.65 -10.76
CA TYR A 80 2.24 -24.40 -9.70
C TYR A 80 1.39 -25.52 -9.11
N GLY A 81 0.05 -25.49 -9.26
CA GLY A 81 -0.84 -26.37 -8.57
C GLY A 81 -0.87 -26.06 -7.07
N MET A 82 -1.47 -24.93 -6.72
CA MET A 82 -1.50 -24.47 -5.32
C MET A 82 -2.02 -25.55 -4.37
N PRO A 83 -1.33 -25.81 -3.26
CA PRO A 83 -1.75 -26.82 -2.29
C PRO A 83 -2.99 -26.36 -1.49
N GLU A 84 -3.69 -27.31 -0.84
CA GLU A 84 -4.96 -27.09 -0.14
C GLU A 84 -4.88 -26.11 1.04
N ASN A 85 -3.70 -25.89 1.59
CA ASN A 85 -3.48 -24.91 2.65
C ASN A 85 -3.47 -23.44 2.16
N VAL A 86 -3.43 -23.19 0.85
CA VAL A 86 -3.77 -21.89 0.25
C VAL A 86 -5.29 -21.78 0.19
N LYS A 87 -5.87 -20.86 0.98
CA LYS A 87 -7.32 -20.74 1.13
C LYS A 87 -7.95 -19.81 0.12
N TRP A 88 -7.21 -18.82 -0.37
CA TRP A 88 -7.68 -17.84 -1.34
C TRP A 88 -6.54 -17.14 -2.08
N VAL A 89 -6.88 -16.58 -3.24
CA VAL A 89 -6.06 -15.63 -3.99
C VAL A 89 -6.89 -14.39 -4.24
N LYS A 90 -6.45 -13.23 -3.73
CA LYS A 90 -7.01 -11.91 -4.00
C LYS A 90 -6.13 -11.21 -5.02
N VAL A 91 -6.71 -10.75 -6.13
CA VAL A 91 -5.96 -10.01 -7.16
C VAL A 91 -6.25 -8.51 -7.01
N LEU A 92 -5.18 -7.71 -6.91
CA LEU A 92 -5.22 -6.26 -6.92
C LEU A 92 -4.72 -5.75 -8.27
N TYR A 93 -5.50 -4.88 -8.91
CA TYR A 93 -5.14 -4.29 -10.19
C TYR A 93 -4.64 -2.86 -10.02
N LEU A 94 -3.42 -2.56 -10.54
CA LEU A 94 -2.83 -1.22 -10.46
C LEU A 94 -3.36 -0.26 -11.51
N SER A 95 -3.83 -0.76 -12.66
CA SER A 95 -4.27 0.06 -13.77
C SER A 95 -5.44 0.98 -13.38
N LEU A 96 -5.28 2.27 -13.72
CA LEU A 96 -6.36 3.24 -13.58
C LEU A 96 -7.61 2.86 -14.40
N GLU A 97 -7.45 2.12 -15.50
CA GLU A 97 -8.59 1.68 -16.32
C GLU A 97 -9.54 0.79 -15.52
N VAL A 98 -9.00 -0.11 -14.70
CA VAL A 98 -9.79 -1.00 -13.84
C VAL A 98 -10.44 -0.22 -12.70
N ASN A 99 -9.75 0.76 -12.14
CA ASN A 99 -10.17 1.49 -10.94
C ASN A 99 -10.83 2.84 -11.25
N ARG A 100 -11.13 3.16 -12.52
CA ARG A 100 -11.48 4.51 -12.98
C ARG A 100 -12.59 5.17 -12.20
N ASP A 101 -13.72 4.49 -12.05
CA ASP A 101 -14.93 5.08 -11.46
C ASP A 101 -14.74 5.28 -9.95
N ALA A 102 -14.20 4.29 -9.25
CA ALA A 102 -13.91 4.36 -7.83
C ALA A 102 -12.83 5.43 -7.52
N PHE A 103 -11.81 5.54 -8.37
CA PHE A 103 -10.79 6.57 -8.25
C PHE A 103 -11.36 7.98 -8.47
N ALA A 104 -12.21 8.15 -9.50
CA ALA A 104 -12.84 9.43 -9.78
C ALA A 104 -13.75 9.88 -8.62
N GLU A 105 -14.53 8.97 -8.04
CA GLU A 105 -15.36 9.23 -6.86
C GLU A 105 -14.50 9.59 -5.64
N ALA A 106 -13.42 8.84 -5.40
CA ALA A 106 -12.54 9.08 -4.27
C ALA A 106 -11.80 10.42 -4.36
N CYS A 107 -11.43 10.86 -5.57
CA CYS A 107 -10.74 12.12 -5.82
C CYS A 107 -11.68 13.33 -5.96
N ASP A 108 -12.99 13.16 -5.80
CA ASP A 108 -13.91 14.30 -5.78
C ASP A 108 -13.65 15.17 -4.54
N PRO A 109 -13.32 16.46 -4.69
CA PRO A 109 -13.07 17.35 -3.55
C PRO A 109 -14.26 17.46 -2.58
N SER A 110 -15.49 17.21 -3.04
CA SER A 110 -16.68 17.19 -2.19
C SER A 110 -16.65 16.07 -1.14
N ALA A 111 -15.95 14.98 -1.42
CA ALA A 111 -15.76 13.86 -0.49
C ALA A 111 -14.98 14.24 0.78
N LEU A 112 -14.17 15.31 0.74
CA LEU A 112 -13.46 15.82 1.92
C LEU A 112 -14.40 16.45 2.95
N ARG A 113 -15.50 17.07 2.52
CA ARG A 113 -16.42 17.85 3.38
C ARG A 113 -15.70 18.94 4.19
N MET A 114 -14.67 19.55 3.61
CA MET A 114 -13.80 20.54 4.21
C MET A 114 -13.92 21.89 3.50
N ASN A 115 -13.86 22.98 4.28
CA ASN A 115 -13.73 24.32 3.72
C ASN A 115 -12.29 24.61 3.23
N PHE A 116 -12.10 25.77 2.61
CA PHE A 116 -10.80 26.17 2.05
C PHE A 116 -9.65 26.12 3.07
N ALA A 117 -9.84 26.68 4.27
CA ALA A 117 -8.79 26.72 5.30
C ALA A 117 -8.40 25.31 5.77
N GLN A 118 -9.38 24.43 5.94
CA GLN A 118 -9.15 23.03 6.31
C GLN A 118 -8.39 22.24 5.23
N ARG A 119 -8.71 22.50 3.94
CA ARG A 119 -7.96 21.89 2.83
C ARG A 119 -6.52 22.39 2.75
N GLN A 120 -6.29 23.71 3.00
CA GLN A 120 -4.94 24.24 3.08
C GLN A 120 -4.13 23.61 4.23
N GLU A 121 -4.73 23.49 5.41
CA GLU A 121 -4.09 22.87 6.57
C GLU A 121 -3.76 21.39 6.28
N LEU A 122 -4.71 20.63 5.71
CA LEU A 122 -4.49 19.23 5.35
C LEU A 122 -3.38 19.08 4.28
N THR A 123 -3.36 19.98 3.30
CA THR A 123 -2.29 20.03 2.29
C THR A 123 -0.93 20.26 2.95
N GLN A 124 -0.85 21.24 3.88
CA GLN A 124 0.40 21.50 4.59
C GLN A 124 0.85 20.31 5.42
N ARG A 125 -0.06 19.67 6.15
CA ARG A 125 0.24 18.44 6.92
C ARG A 125 0.79 17.31 6.02
N LEU A 126 0.27 17.16 4.80
CA LEU A 126 0.77 16.18 3.85
C LEU A 126 2.18 16.54 3.36
N MET A 127 2.45 17.82 3.06
CA MET A 127 3.80 18.28 2.68
C MET A 127 4.80 18.11 3.81
N ASP A 128 4.41 18.42 5.04
CA ASP A 128 5.23 18.21 6.24
C ASP A 128 5.51 16.71 6.45
N GLY A 129 4.52 15.86 6.19
CA GLY A 129 4.67 14.41 6.23
C GLY A 129 5.70 13.88 5.23
N PHE A 130 5.72 14.38 4.00
CA PHE A 130 6.77 14.04 3.03
C PHE A 130 8.15 14.55 3.44
N SER A 131 8.21 15.74 4.03
CA SER A 131 9.46 16.29 4.55
C SER A 131 10.00 15.46 5.72
N ALA A 132 9.12 15.02 6.61
CA ALA A 132 9.46 14.13 7.71
C ALA A 132 9.94 12.75 7.21
N LEU A 133 9.28 12.18 6.18
CA LEU A 133 9.71 10.94 5.55
C LEU A 133 11.15 11.02 5.02
N ILE A 134 11.52 12.12 4.35
CA ILE A 134 12.89 12.35 3.88
C ILE A 134 13.88 12.39 5.05
N ALA A 135 13.45 12.87 6.20
CA ALA A 135 14.23 12.88 7.44
C ALA A 135 14.21 11.53 8.21
N GLY A 136 13.52 10.51 7.68
CA GLY A 136 13.42 9.18 8.28
C GLY A 136 12.26 8.99 9.28
N ASP A 137 11.35 9.97 9.41
CA ASP A 137 10.15 9.84 10.24
C ASP A 137 8.90 9.62 9.39
N VAL A 138 8.35 8.40 9.45
CA VAL A 138 7.15 7.97 8.72
C VAL A 138 5.84 8.24 9.48
N ASN A 139 5.92 8.56 10.78
CA ASN A 139 4.73 8.65 11.64
C ASN A 139 3.70 9.70 11.19
N PRO A 140 4.08 10.89 10.69
CA PRO A 140 3.11 11.87 10.20
C PRO A 140 2.28 11.35 9.01
N LEU A 141 2.89 10.57 8.10
CA LEU A 141 2.17 9.95 6.97
C LEU A 141 1.24 8.82 7.43
N TRP A 142 1.68 7.99 8.37
CA TRP A 142 0.80 6.96 8.96
C TRP A 142 -0.39 7.56 9.70
N LYS A 143 -0.22 8.71 10.36
CA LYS A 143 -1.34 9.42 10.97
C LYS A 143 -2.35 9.91 9.92
N LEU A 144 -1.88 10.45 8.80
CA LEU A 144 -2.74 10.84 7.67
C LEU A 144 -3.41 9.63 7.03
N TYR A 145 -2.72 8.48 6.94
CA TYR A 145 -3.29 7.23 6.49
C TYR A 145 -4.48 6.81 7.37
N ASP A 146 -4.30 6.74 8.68
CA ASP A 146 -5.36 6.36 9.62
C ASP A 146 -6.56 7.31 9.57
N GLU A 147 -6.32 8.62 9.46
CA GLU A 147 -7.36 9.64 9.46
C GLU A 147 -8.12 9.73 8.14
N GLY A 148 -7.47 9.43 7.01
CA GLY A 148 -7.99 9.77 5.69
C GLY A 148 -7.97 8.68 4.62
N ILE A 149 -7.26 7.56 4.83
CA ILE A 149 -7.18 6.46 3.86
C ILE A 149 -7.73 5.17 4.44
N ASN A 150 -7.29 4.76 5.62
CA ASN A 150 -7.66 3.50 6.25
C ASN A 150 -9.18 3.31 6.31
N PRO A 151 -9.77 2.32 5.63
CA PRO A 151 -11.22 2.14 5.58
C PRO A 151 -11.88 1.91 6.95
N ALA A 152 -11.13 1.44 7.94
CA ALA A 152 -11.64 1.14 9.27
C ALA A 152 -11.69 2.36 10.20
N THR A 153 -10.83 3.37 9.97
CA THR A 153 -10.63 4.47 10.94
C THR A 153 -10.81 5.87 10.36
N ARG A 154 -10.77 6.01 9.02
CA ARG A 154 -10.85 7.31 8.36
C ARG A 154 -12.11 8.09 8.70
N SER A 155 -11.94 9.37 8.97
CA SER A 155 -13.02 10.32 9.20
C SER A 155 -13.34 11.19 7.98
N TYR A 156 -12.44 11.21 6.99
CA TYR A 156 -12.58 11.86 5.68
C TYR A 156 -11.87 11.03 4.61
N ASN A 157 -12.03 11.38 3.33
CA ASN A 157 -11.32 10.70 2.26
C ASN A 157 -10.15 11.57 1.76
N LEU A 158 -8.90 11.19 2.14
CA LEU A 158 -7.70 11.93 1.77
C LEU A 158 -7.49 12.02 0.26
N PHE A 159 -7.96 11.04 -0.51
CA PHE A 159 -7.86 11.08 -1.99
C PHE A 159 -8.61 12.28 -2.58
N GLY A 160 -9.66 12.78 -1.94
CA GLY A 160 -10.34 14.01 -2.35
C GLY A 160 -9.45 15.26 -2.34
N LEU A 161 -8.35 15.25 -1.58
CA LEU A 161 -7.39 16.34 -1.56
C LEU A 161 -6.68 16.51 -2.92
N PHE A 162 -6.39 15.40 -3.60
CA PHE A 162 -5.68 15.40 -4.88
C PHE A 162 -6.47 16.05 -6.02
N GLY A 163 -7.81 16.13 -5.90
CA GLY A 163 -8.68 16.89 -6.81
C GLY A 163 -8.75 18.38 -6.50
N THR A 164 -8.09 18.86 -5.45
CA THR A 164 -8.18 20.28 -5.03
C THR A 164 -7.12 21.19 -5.67
N ARG A 165 -7.48 22.46 -5.83
CA ARG A 165 -6.54 23.49 -6.30
C ARG A 165 -5.42 23.71 -5.29
N GLU A 166 -5.72 23.65 -4.00
CA GLU A 166 -4.79 23.89 -2.89
C GLU A 166 -3.63 22.90 -2.94
N PHE A 167 -3.93 21.61 -3.12
CA PHE A 167 -2.93 20.57 -3.28
C PHE A 167 -2.06 20.77 -4.52
N MET A 168 -2.68 20.99 -5.69
CA MET A 168 -1.92 21.18 -6.92
C MET A 168 -1.03 22.42 -6.89
N GLN A 169 -1.45 23.50 -6.22
CA GLN A 169 -0.62 24.68 -6.01
C GLN A 169 0.56 24.40 -5.08
N ALA A 170 0.36 23.63 -4.00
CA ALA A 170 1.43 23.24 -3.10
C ALA A 170 2.51 22.40 -3.81
N ILE A 171 2.10 21.39 -4.59
CA ILE A 171 3.02 20.56 -5.38
C ILE A 171 3.78 21.41 -6.42
N ALA A 172 3.09 22.26 -7.17
CA ALA A 172 3.73 23.14 -8.17
C ALA A 172 4.69 24.15 -7.54
N GLY A 173 4.50 24.48 -6.26
CA GLY A 173 5.39 25.36 -5.50
C GLY A 173 6.66 24.70 -4.95
N LEU A 174 6.81 23.38 -5.08
CA LEU A 174 8.03 22.68 -4.67
C LEU A 174 9.17 23.06 -5.62
N GLY A 175 10.24 23.66 -5.08
CA GLY A 175 11.33 24.26 -5.85
C GLY A 175 11.96 23.31 -6.90
N PHE A 176 12.09 22.02 -6.59
CA PHE A 176 12.63 21.02 -7.53
C PHE A 176 11.67 20.66 -8.69
N LEU A 177 10.40 21.07 -8.60
CA LEU A 177 9.38 20.87 -9.65
C LEU A 177 9.03 22.16 -10.41
N SER A 178 9.63 23.28 -10.06
CA SER A 178 9.31 24.61 -10.62
C SER A 178 9.51 24.73 -12.13
N GLU A 179 10.37 23.90 -12.71
CA GLU A 179 10.63 23.88 -14.16
C GLU A 179 9.75 22.87 -14.92
N VAL A 180 8.97 22.04 -14.21
CA VAL A 180 8.08 21.07 -14.86
C VAL A 180 6.80 21.76 -15.30
N PRO A 181 6.40 21.63 -16.58
CA PRO A 181 5.14 22.18 -17.06
C PRO A 181 3.95 21.63 -16.25
N PHE A 182 3.01 22.51 -15.87
CA PHE A 182 1.88 22.13 -15.01
C PHE A 182 1.09 20.92 -15.55
N GLY A 183 0.88 20.83 -16.87
CA GLY A 183 0.18 19.70 -17.46
C GLY A 183 0.92 18.37 -17.25
N GLU A 184 2.25 18.36 -17.39
CA GLU A 184 3.08 17.18 -17.13
C GLU A 184 3.06 16.81 -15.64
N LEU A 185 3.19 17.80 -14.76
CA LEU A 185 3.10 17.60 -13.32
C LEU A 185 1.76 16.99 -12.92
N PHE A 186 0.65 17.52 -13.43
CA PHE A 186 -0.69 17.01 -13.17
C PHE A 186 -0.81 15.51 -13.51
N TRP A 187 -0.34 15.10 -14.70
CA TRP A 187 -0.43 13.70 -15.11
C TRP A 187 0.45 12.79 -14.26
N LYS A 188 1.66 13.19 -13.93
CA LYS A 188 2.55 12.42 -13.05
C LYS A 188 1.96 12.24 -11.65
N VAL A 189 1.41 13.31 -11.08
CA VAL A 189 0.75 13.25 -9.76
C VAL A 189 -0.47 12.34 -9.83
N ARG A 190 -1.32 12.48 -10.85
CA ARG A 190 -2.49 11.62 -11.04
C ARG A 190 -2.09 10.13 -11.12
N ASP A 191 -1.10 9.80 -11.92
CA ASP A 191 -0.66 8.42 -12.10
C ASP A 191 -0.11 7.84 -10.79
N PHE A 192 0.69 8.60 -10.06
CA PHE A 192 1.17 8.20 -8.73
C PHE A 192 0.02 7.98 -7.73
N VAL A 193 -0.90 8.93 -7.65
CA VAL A 193 -2.06 8.86 -6.73
C VAL A 193 -2.99 7.72 -7.11
N SER A 194 -3.16 7.42 -8.41
CA SER A 194 -4.00 6.29 -8.86
C SER A 194 -3.43 4.94 -8.43
N ILE A 195 -2.11 4.79 -8.41
CA ILE A 195 -1.46 3.58 -7.89
C ILE A 195 -1.63 3.49 -6.37
N LEU A 196 -1.40 4.58 -5.64
CA LEU A 196 -1.64 4.60 -4.19
C LEU A 196 -3.10 4.26 -3.86
N PHE A 197 -4.05 4.79 -4.63
CA PHE A 197 -5.45 4.44 -4.49
C PHE A 197 -5.66 2.94 -4.70
N ALA A 198 -5.16 2.38 -5.81
CA ALA A 198 -5.35 0.97 -6.15
C ALA A 198 -4.90 0.00 -5.04
N ILE A 199 -3.85 0.36 -4.29
CA ILE A 199 -3.26 -0.51 -3.26
C ILE A 199 -3.72 -0.20 -1.83
N LEU A 200 -4.32 0.96 -1.56
CA LEU A 200 -4.64 1.41 -0.19
C LEU A 200 -6.14 1.72 0.03
N HIS A 201 -6.99 1.72 -1.01
CA HIS A 201 -8.37 2.18 -0.88
C HIS A 201 -9.29 1.17 -0.19
N GLU A 202 -8.94 -0.11 -0.22
CA GLU A 202 -9.70 -1.18 0.39
C GLU A 202 -8.91 -1.90 1.50
N ARG A 203 -9.64 -2.47 2.44
CA ARG A 203 -9.06 -3.26 3.51
C ARG A 203 -8.67 -4.63 2.99
N MET A 204 -7.44 -5.07 3.32
CA MET A 204 -7.00 -6.43 2.98
C MET A 204 -7.68 -7.48 3.87
N PRO A 205 -7.88 -8.72 3.38
CA PRO A 205 -8.35 -9.84 4.20
C PRO A 205 -7.48 -10.05 5.43
N HIS A 206 -8.07 -10.53 6.53
CA HIS A 206 -7.36 -10.72 7.78
C HIS A 206 -6.32 -11.85 7.69
N ALA A 207 -5.11 -11.56 8.18
CA ALA A 207 -4.04 -12.53 8.40
C ALA A 207 -3.29 -12.22 9.68
N ARG A 208 -2.72 -13.24 10.32
CA ARG A 208 -1.87 -13.05 11.51
C ARG A 208 -0.53 -12.41 11.17
N VAL A 209 -0.04 -12.68 9.94
CA VAL A 209 1.18 -12.08 9.40
C VAL A 209 0.97 -11.75 7.92
N TYR A 210 1.38 -10.55 7.51
CA TYR A 210 1.46 -10.17 6.10
C TYR A 210 2.90 -10.26 5.64
N HIS A 211 3.18 -11.11 4.65
CA HIS A 211 4.53 -11.41 4.16
C HIS A 211 4.72 -10.90 2.74
N ALA A 212 5.40 -9.76 2.58
CA ALA A 212 5.80 -9.23 1.29
C ALA A 212 7.11 -9.84 0.81
N HIS A 213 7.18 -10.23 -0.45
CA HIS A 213 8.35 -10.84 -1.08
C HIS A 213 9.15 -9.88 -1.96
N THR A 214 8.81 -8.59 -1.93
CA THR A 214 9.58 -7.49 -2.54
C THR A 214 9.34 -6.20 -1.75
N THR A 215 10.28 -5.26 -1.81
CA THR A 215 10.02 -3.85 -1.48
C THR A 215 9.07 -3.24 -2.52
N GLY A 216 8.58 -2.02 -2.31
CA GLY A 216 7.64 -1.36 -3.22
C GLY A 216 6.18 -1.57 -2.82
N TYR A 217 5.32 -1.89 -3.78
CA TYR A 217 3.87 -1.99 -3.56
C TYR A 217 3.51 -3.09 -2.57
N ALA A 218 4.15 -4.26 -2.70
CA ALA A 218 3.90 -5.39 -1.82
C ALA A 218 4.22 -5.06 -0.36
N ALA A 219 5.37 -4.41 -0.09
CA ALA A 219 5.76 -4.00 1.25
C ALA A 219 4.81 -2.93 1.82
N LEU A 220 4.36 -1.97 1.01
CA LEU A 220 3.42 -0.94 1.44
C LEU A 220 2.06 -1.54 1.80
N ILE A 221 1.55 -2.48 0.99
CA ILE A 221 0.30 -3.21 1.29
C ILE A 221 0.46 -4.02 2.58
N ALA A 222 1.57 -4.75 2.76
CA ALA A 222 1.82 -5.52 3.98
C ALA A 222 1.84 -4.65 5.23
N ALA A 223 2.53 -3.51 5.18
CA ALA A 223 2.61 -2.58 6.29
C ALA A 223 1.24 -1.93 6.61
N ALA A 224 0.48 -1.52 5.57
CA ALA A 224 -0.85 -0.98 5.73
C ALA A 224 -1.82 -2.02 6.32
N ALA A 225 -1.86 -3.23 5.76
CA ALA A 225 -2.72 -4.31 6.23
C ALA A 225 -2.40 -4.73 7.67
N ALA A 226 -1.12 -4.87 8.01
CA ALA A 226 -0.70 -5.16 9.39
C ALA A 226 -1.14 -4.07 10.35
N ARG A 227 -1.08 -2.80 9.93
CA ARG A 227 -1.57 -1.66 10.71
C ARG A 227 -3.08 -1.71 10.90
N ASP A 228 -3.83 -1.98 9.83
CA ASP A 228 -5.30 -2.00 9.85
C ASP A 228 -5.87 -3.08 10.76
N HIS A 229 -5.15 -4.20 10.86
CA HIS A 229 -5.56 -5.36 11.65
C HIS A 229 -4.85 -5.46 12.99
N GLY A 230 -3.85 -4.60 13.27
CA GLY A 230 -3.05 -4.67 14.50
C GLY A 230 -2.21 -5.95 14.58
N THR A 231 -1.74 -6.46 13.43
CA THR A 231 -0.94 -7.68 13.31
C THR A 231 0.49 -7.37 12.88
N SER A 232 1.26 -8.37 12.47
CA SER A 232 2.66 -8.20 12.07
C SER A 232 2.84 -8.26 10.57
N PHE A 233 3.92 -7.64 10.05
CA PHE A 233 4.35 -7.88 8.69
C PHE A 233 5.80 -8.37 8.64
N LEU A 234 6.11 -9.10 7.57
CA LEU A 234 7.44 -9.60 7.24
C LEU A 234 7.80 -9.15 5.83
N LEU A 235 9.03 -8.76 5.62
CA LEU A 235 9.58 -8.45 4.31
C LEU A 235 10.73 -9.39 3.98
N THR A 236 10.62 -10.10 2.85
CA THR A 236 11.73 -10.82 2.24
C THR A 236 12.15 -10.11 0.97
N GLU A 237 13.40 -9.68 0.91
CA GLU A 237 13.97 -9.05 -0.28
C GLU A 237 14.82 -10.07 -1.05
N HIS A 238 14.51 -10.26 -2.32
CA HIS A 238 15.20 -11.20 -3.19
C HIS A 238 16.34 -10.55 -3.99
N ASN A 239 16.36 -9.23 -4.08
CA ASN A 239 17.39 -8.46 -4.77
C ASN A 239 17.86 -7.28 -3.90
N LEU A 240 19.15 -7.12 -3.75
CA LEU A 240 19.72 -5.92 -3.16
C LEU A 240 19.77 -4.82 -4.23
N TYR A 241 18.91 -3.83 -4.10
CA TYR A 241 18.87 -2.67 -5.01
C TYR A 241 19.95 -1.63 -4.70
N ILE A 242 20.56 -1.71 -3.52
CA ILE A 242 21.66 -0.83 -3.13
C ILE A 242 22.96 -1.62 -3.34
N ARG A 243 23.69 -1.26 -4.38
CA ARG A 243 25.09 -1.62 -4.53
C ARG A 243 25.91 -0.41 -4.09
N ASP A 244 26.87 -0.64 -3.20
CA ASP A 244 27.87 0.33 -2.77
C ASP A 244 28.70 0.84 -3.96
#